data_b528c7a4b639c36ae9be06bddbd01259
#
_entry.id   b528c7a4b639c36ae9be06bddbd01259
#
_cell.length_a   1.000
_cell.length_b   1.000
_cell.length_c   1.000
_cell.angle_alpha   90.00
_cell.angle_beta   90.00
_cell.angle_gamma   90.00
#
_symmetry.space_group_name_H-M   'P 1'
#
loop_
_entity.id
_entity.type
_entity.pdbx_description
1 polymer ?
#
loop_
_entity_poly.entity_id
_entity_poly.type
_entity_poly.pdbx_seq_one_letter_code
_entity_poly.pdbx_strand_id
1 'polypeptide(L)'
;MVNDEQLLTTKQVAEILNLSIPTIYKYIKEKRLHPIYEDSWQIDETHLFKKEDVEELKGKLKKPGLTTGEVAKQLQVHPTTVATYIKKGELKATKQLYKGRNLYFIKEEEVVNFKRSHPKQQKRRKKDFYHKATGLYLFQTVKNKQTFELGRIMKLSNGSGEVWTESGEIIVFDQMQQHNFFAVENFLEKSYITKRGYVIFRFPIPKHIASPIFPLIELFYRALSYRNIRVTKREQHIQLEVKPCFIKELNEDSHPYEINLLQKHIIKGSVIKRHNGLLLESDMEVLTINLSSSLKNRLKELAKHQDLTMEEYVRKLIQMKASEHQ
;
A
#
# COMPACT_ATOMS: atom_id res chain seq x y z
N MET A 1 -29.63 -56.87 -11.28
CA MET A 1 -29.11 -56.86 -9.90
C MET A 1 -27.98 -55.90 -9.86
N VAL A 2 -28.11 -54.78 -9.15
CA VAL A 2 -27.03 -53.79 -8.98
C VAL A 2 -26.15 -54.33 -7.86
N ASN A 3 -24.86 -54.53 -8.09
CA ASN A 3 -23.94 -55.00 -7.07
C ASN A 3 -23.91 -54.01 -5.91
N ASP A 4 -24.25 -54.44 -4.71
CA ASP A 4 -24.28 -53.61 -3.48
C ASP A 4 -22.94 -52.95 -3.14
N GLU A 5 -21.82 -53.45 -3.66
CA GLU A 5 -20.47 -52.90 -3.45
C GLU A 5 -20.19 -51.56 -4.15
N GLN A 6 -21.10 -51.08 -5.01
CA GLN A 6 -20.92 -49.84 -5.79
C GLN A 6 -21.85 -48.70 -5.34
N LEU A 7 -22.59 -48.86 -4.22
CA LEU A 7 -23.55 -47.87 -3.73
C LEU A 7 -22.96 -47.05 -2.58
N LEU A 8 -23.16 -45.75 -2.62
CA LEU A 8 -22.67 -44.81 -1.63
C LEU A 8 -23.83 -44.10 -0.94
N THR A 9 -23.79 -44.01 0.37
CA THR A 9 -24.74 -43.21 1.18
C THR A 9 -24.46 -41.74 1.09
N THR A 10 -25.43 -40.89 1.41
CA THR A 10 -25.26 -39.40 1.43
C THR A 10 -24.04 -38.97 2.24
N LYS A 11 -23.76 -39.66 3.38
CA LYS A 11 -22.61 -39.37 4.25
C LYS A 11 -21.28 -39.68 3.52
N GLN A 12 -21.19 -40.85 2.91
CA GLN A 12 -20.00 -41.27 2.15
C GLN A 12 -19.76 -40.36 0.96
N VAL A 13 -20.80 -39.95 0.25
CA VAL A 13 -20.69 -38.97 -0.85
C VAL A 13 -20.18 -37.62 -0.33
N ALA A 14 -20.67 -37.16 0.79
CA ALA A 14 -20.20 -35.91 1.41
C ALA A 14 -18.71 -35.96 1.77
N GLU A 15 -18.24 -37.10 2.29
CA GLU A 15 -16.82 -37.35 2.59
C GLU A 15 -15.96 -37.39 1.31
N ILE A 16 -16.37 -38.18 0.29
CA ILE A 16 -15.64 -38.32 -0.98
C ILE A 16 -15.50 -36.98 -1.73
N LEU A 17 -16.57 -36.18 -1.73
CA LEU A 17 -16.59 -34.87 -2.39
C LEU A 17 -16.06 -33.73 -1.52
N ASN A 18 -15.73 -34.01 -0.24
CA ASN A 18 -15.35 -33.02 0.76
C ASN A 18 -16.34 -31.85 0.83
N LEU A 19 -17.63 -32.20 0.98
CA LEU A 19 -18.76 -31.28 1.04
C LEU A 19 -19.60 -31.56 2.28
N SER A 20 -20.39 -30.58 2.71
CA SER A 20 -21.37 -30.79 3.79
C SER A 20 -22.61 -31.57 3.27
N ILE A 21 -23.23 -32.35 4.13
CA ILE A 21 -24.49 -33.10 3.81
C ILE A 21 -25.58 -32.16 3.25
N PRO A 22 -25.84 -30.95 3.79
CA PRO A 22 -26.77 -30.01 3.20
C PRO A 22 -26.41 -29.60 1.74
N THR A 23 -25.12 -29.59 1.42
CA THR A 23 -24.68 -29.32 0.04
C THR A 23 -25.01 -30.46 -0.92
N ILE A 24 -24.97 -31.71 -0.45
CA ILE A 24 -25.38 -32.87 -1.23
C ILE A 24 -26.88 -32.80 -1.50
N TYR A 25 -27.72 -32.52 -0.51
CA TYR A 25 -29.16 -32.32 -0.74
C TYR A 25 -29.47 -31.17 -1.71
N LYS A 26 -28.69 -30.08 -1.67
CA LYS A 26 -28.77 -29.02 -2.66
C LYS A 26 -28.46 -29.52 -4.07
N TYR A 27 -27.45 -30.36 -4.24
CA TYR A 27 -27.07 -30.93 -5.54
C TYR A 27 -28.15 -31.91 -6.09
N ILE A 28 -28.82 -32.64 -5.19
CA ILE A 28 -29.98 -33.45 -5.58
C ILE A 28 -31.10 -32.54 -6.12
N LYS A 29 -31.44 -31.49 -5.35
CA LYS A 29 -32.48 -30.51 -5.76
C LYS A 29 -32.15 -29.80 -7.07
N GLU A 30 -30.85 -29.48 -7.30
CA GLU A 30 -30.35 -28.87 -8.54
C GLU A 30 -30.18 -29.89 -9.70
N LYS A 31 -30.56 -31.15 -9.52
CA LYS A 31 -30.40 -32.25 -10.49
C LYS A 31 -28.95 -32.45 -10.98
N ARG A 32 -27.98 -32.18 -10.10
CA ARG A 32 -26.54 -32.35 -10.33
C ARG A 32 -26.03 -33.71 -9.85
N LEU A 33 -26.76 -34.33 -8.95
CA LEU A 33 -26.52 -35.66 -8.41
C LEU A 33 -27.87 -36.37 -8.30
N HIS A 34 -27.98 -37.57 -8.87
CA HIS A 34 -29.23 -38.34 -8.90
C HIS A 34 -29.13 -39.51 -7.96
N PRO A 35 -30.01 -39.60 -6.94
CA PRO A 35 -30.12 -40.81 -6.17
C PRO A 35 -30.74 -41.93 -7.02
N ILE A 36 -30.39 -43.19 -6.70
CA ILE A 36 -30.89 -44.35 -7.43
C ILE A 36 -32.39 -44.52 -7.26
N TYR A 37 -32.87 -44.23 -6.04
CA TYR A 37 -34.28 -44.30 -5.70
C TYR A 37 -34.76 -42.91 -5.27
N GLU A 38 -35.56 -42.28 -6.12
CA GLU A 38 -36.06 -40.93 -5.83
C GLU A 38 -37.17 -40.93 -4.79
N ASP A 39 -37.99 -42.01 -4.69
CA ASP A 39 -39.21 -42.04 -3.93
C ASP A 39 -39.13 -42.86 -2.61
N SER A 40 -38.11 -43.73 -2.45
CA SER A 40 -38.01 -44.64 -1.31
C SER A 40 -37.16 -44.16 -0.13
N TRP A 41 -36.46 -43.03 -0.28
CA TRP A 41 -35.58 -42.50 0.78
C TRP A 41 -36.29 -42.19 2.12
N GLN A 42 -37.62 -41.96 2.05
CA GLN A 42 -38.42 -41.71 3.26
C GLN A 42 -38.62 -42.98 4.11
N ILE A 43 -38.45 -44.17 3.49
CA ILE A 43 -38.54 -45.45 4.16
C ILE A 43 -37.18 -45.90 4.68
N ASP A 44 -36.14 -45.69 3.86
CA ASP A 44 -34.76 -46.14 4.12
C ASP A 44 -33.92 -45.09 4.86
N GLU A 45 -34.47 -43.92 5.14
CA GLU A 45 -33.84 -42.76 5.80
C GLU A 45 -32.54 -42.27 5.17
N THR A 46 -32.14 -42.78 3.98
CA THR A 46 -30.91 -42.40 3.28
C THR A 46 -31.01 -42.50 1.76
N HIS A 47 -30.44 -41.52 1.04
CA HIS A 47 -30.27 -41.62 -0.40
C HIS A 47 -29.05 -42.48 -0.71
N LEU A 48 -29.16 -43.31 -1.77
CA LEU A 48 -28.09 -44.11 -2.33
C LEU A 48 -27.70 -43.59 -3.69
N PHE A 49 -26.38 -43.56 -3.96
CA PHE A 49 -25.80 -43.03 -5.19
C PHE A 49 -24.87 -44.06 -5.82
N LYS A 50 -24.80 -44.09 -7.15
CA LYS A 50 -23.78 -44.85 -7.86
C LYS A 50 -22.43 -44.21 -7.67
N LYS A 51 -21.40 -44.99 -7.42
CA LYS A 51 -20.03 -44.54 -7.25
C LYS A 51 -19.53 -43.81 -8.50
N GLU A 52 -19.90 -44.28 -9.69
CA GLU A 52 -19.55 -43.67 -10.96
C GLU A 52 -20.06 -42.24 -11.09
N ASP A 53 -21.34 -41.99 -10.74
CA ASP A 53 -21.93 -40.64 -10.78
C ASP A 53 -21.23 -39.69 -9.81
N VAL A 54 -20.82 -40.23 -8.65
CA VAL A 54 -20.07 -39.45 -7.63
C VAL A 54 -18.66 -39.13 -8.11
N GLU A 55 -17.97 -40.07 -8.78
CA GLU A 55 -16.64 -39.84 -9.36
C GLU A 55 -16.69 -38.86 -10.53
N GLU A 56 -17.71 -38.96 -11.39
CA GLU A 56 -17.93 -37.99 -12.46
C GLU A 56 -18.15 -36.57 -11.90
N LEU A 57 -19.01 -36.46 -10.90
CA LEU A 57 -19.25 -35.20 -10.20
C LEU A 57 -17.96 -34.65 -9.51
N LYS A 58 -17.15 -35.54 -8.92
CA LYS A 58 -15.86 -35.21 -8.35
C LYS A 58 -14.91 -34.63 -9.39
N GLY A 59 -14.89 -35.20 -10.57
CA GLY A 59 -14.14 -34.68 -11.72
C GLY A 59 -14.60 -33.27 -12.14
N LYS A 60 -15.92 -33.06 -12.23
CA LYS A 60 -16.54 -31.76 -12.55
C LYS A 60 -16.32 -30.72 -11.44
N LEU A 61 -16.16 -31.16 -10.20
CA LEU A 61 -15.85 -30.31 -9.02
C LEU A 61 -14.35 -30.07 -8.83
N LYS A 62 -13.51 -30.66 -9.68
CA LYS A 62 -12.06 -30.42 -9.65
C LYS A 62 -11.78 -28.93 -9.90
N LYS A 63 -10.97 -28.36 -9.05
CA LYS A 63 -10.68 -26.93 -9.08
C LYS A 63 -9.88 -26.56 -10.34
N PRO A 64 -10.38 -25.67 -11.23
CA PRO A 64 -9.75 -25.40 -12.51
C PRO A 64 -8.52 -24.48 -12.45
N GLY A 65 -8.15 -24.03 -11.24
CA GLY A 65 -7.02 -23.12 -11.04
C GLY A 65 -7.02 -22.46 -9.65
N LEU A 66 -6.19 -21.48 -9.46
CA LEU A 66 -6.09 -20.70 -8.23
C LEU A 66 -7.24 -19.69 -8.12
N THR A 67 -7.83 -19.55 -6.94
CA THR A 67 -8.82 -18.50 -6.66
C THR A 67 -8.15 -17.14 -6.44
N THR A 68 -8.91 -16.05 -6.55
CA THR A 68 -8.41 -14.69 -6.25
C THR A 68 -7.79 -14.58 -4.86
N GLY A 69 -8.30 -15.29 -3.85
CA GLY A 69 -7.75 -15.32 -2.51
C GLY A 69 -6.38 -16.01 -2.41
N GLU A 70 -6.19 -17.11 -3.13
CA GLU A 70 -4.92 -17.84 -3.18
C GLU A 70 -3.86 -17.06 -3.94
N VAL A 71 -4.23 -16.47 -5.08
CA VAL A 71 -3.34 -15.56 -5.83
C VAL A 71 -2.97 -14.34 -4.98
N ALA A 72 -3.92 -13.80 -4.22
CA ALA A 72 -3.66 -12.68 -3.31
C ALA A 72 -2.59 -13.03 -2.25
N LYS A 73 -2.68 -14.23 -1.66
CA LYS A 73 -1.65 -14.75 -0.75
C LYS A 73 -0.28 -14.89 -1.44
N GLN A 74 -0.25 -15.47 -2.64
CA GLN A 74 1.00 -15.63 -3.41
C GLN A 74 1.64 -14.30 -3.83
N LEU A 75 0.82 -13.29 -4.16
CA LEU A 75 1.27 -11.95 -4.54
C LEU A 75 1.49 -11.03 -3.34
N GLN A 76 1.11 -11.44 -2.13
CA GLN A 76 1.14 -10.66 -0.90
C GLN A 76 0.34 -9.34 -1.01
N VAL A 77 -0.84 -9.41 -1.63
CA VAL A 77 -1.77 -8.29 -1.81
C VAL A 77 -3.16 -8.65 -1.26
N HIS A 78 -4.05 -7.66 -1.16
CA HIS A 78 -5.43 -7.94 -0.78
C HIS A 78 -6.21 -8.58 -1.96
N PRO A 79 -7.19 -9.49 -1.74
CA PRO A 79 -7.99 -10.11 -2.81
C PRO A 79 -8.68 -9.12 -3.75
N THR A 80 -9.10 -7.95 -3.25
CA THR A 80 -9.66 -6.86 -4.09
C THR A 80 -8.66 -6.30 -5.09
N THR A 81 -7.36 -6.32 -4.77
CA THR A 81 -6.29 -5.90 -5.68
C THR A 81 -6.17 -6.89 -6.84
N VAL A 82 -6.24 -8.20 -6.56
CA VAL A 82 -6.26 -9.24 -7.60
C VAL A 82 -7.48 -9.07 -8.51
N ALA A 83 -8.66 -8.81 -7.92
CA ALA A 83 -9.88 -8.54 -8.70
C ALA A 83 -9.72 -7.29 -9.59
N THR A 84 -8.97 -6.28 -9.14
CA THR A 84 -8.64 -5.10 -9.94
C THR A 84 -7.73 -5.43 -11.11
N TYR A 85 -6.69 -6.27 -10.91
CA TYR A 85 -5.81 -6.73 -11.99
C TYR A 85 -6.58 -7.53 -13.06
N ILE A 86 -7.54 -8.38 -12.62
CA ILE A 86 -8.42 -9.11 -13.54
C ILE A 86 -9.31 -8.14 -14.35
N LYS A 87 -9.93 -7.15 -13.67
CA LYS A 87 -10.78 -6.13 -14.32
C LYS A 87 -10.02 -5.28 -15.33
N LYS A 88 -8.75 -5.00 -15.08
CA LYS A 88 -7.86 -4.26 -15.97
C LYS A 88 -7.29 -5.10 -17.11
N GLY A 89 -7.50 -6.43 -17.11
CA GLY A 89 -6.93 -7.34 -18.07
C GLY A 89 -5.44 -7.64 -17.87
N GLU A 90 -4.86 -7.15 -16.77
CA GLU A 90 -3.44 -7.37 -16.42
C GLU A 90 -3.19 -8.82 -15.97
N LEU A 91 -4.21 -9.49 -15.42
CA LEU A 91 -4.17 -10.88 -14.98
C LEU A 91 -5.33 -11.65 -15.63
N LYS A 92 -5.03 -12.63 -16.48
CA LYS A 92 -6.03 -13.44 -17.14
C LYS A 92 -6.69 -14.41 -16.16
N ALA A 93 -8.01 -14.43 -16.15
CA ALA A 93 -8.81 -15.29 -15.29
C ALA A 93 -10.07 -15.74 -16.01
N THR A 94 -10.52 -16.97 -15.73
CA THR A 94 -11.80 -17.51 -16.19
C THR A 94 -12.82 -17.46 -15.08
N LYS A 95 -14.04 -16.99 -15.37
CA LYS A 95 -15.15 -16.99 -14.41
C LYS A 95 -15.93 -18.27 -14.56
N GLN A 96 -16.03 -19.07 -13.50
CA GLN A 96 -16.75 -20.35 -13.51
C GLN A 96 -17.61 -20.52 -12.26
N LEU A 97 -18.70 -21.27 -12.41
CA LEU A 97 -19.53 -21.69 -11.29
C LEU A 97 -18.83 -22.83 -10.53
N TYR A 98 -18.44 -22.56 -9.30
CA TYR A 98 -17.78 -23.54 -8.42
C TYR A 98 -18.42 -23.54 -7.05
N LYS A 99 -18.83 -24.72 -6.59
CA LYS A 99 -19.53 -24.91 -5.30
C LYS A 99 -20.72 -23.94 -5.11
N GLY A 100 -21.50 -23.70 -6.18
CA GLY A 100 -22.68 -22.82 -6.15
C GLY A 100 -22.39 -21.32 -6.16
N ARG A 101 -21.15 -20.90 -6.43
CA ARG A 101 -20.74 -19.50 -6.53
C ARG A 101 -19.95 -19.23 -7.80
N ASN A 102 -20.17 -18.08 -8.42
CA ASN A 102 -19.35 -17.64 -9.53
C ASN A 102 -18.01 -17.12 -9.00
N LEU A 103 -16.92 -17.84 -9.28
CA LEU A 103 -15.56 -17.50 -8.86
C LEU A 103 -14.66 -17.27 -10.08
N TYR A 104 -13.64 -16.43 -9.89
CA TYR A 104 -12.55 -16.32 -10.85
C TYR A 104 -11.47 -17.34 -10.52
N PHE A 105 -11.02 -18.05 -11.57
CA PHE A 105 -9.91 -19.00 -11.52
C PHE A 105 -8.77 -18.50 -12.41
N ILE A 106 -7.58 -18.55 -11.89
CA ILE A 106 -6.34 -18.09 -12.52
C ILE A 106 -5.42 -19.31 -12.65
N LYS A 107 -4.89 -19.56 -13.84
CA LYS A 107 -3.88 -20.61 -14.04
C LYS A 107 -2.57 -20.21 -13.37
N GLU A 108 -1.83 -21.18 -12.85
CA GLU A 108 -0.52 -20.91 -12.19
C GLU A 108 0.46 -20.22 -13.14
N GLU A 109 0.47 -20.61 -14.42
CA GLU A 109 1.30 -19.99 -15.46
C GLU A 109 1.04 -18.48 -15.58
N GLU A 110 -0.24 -18.06 -15.52
CA GLU A 110 -0.62 -16.65 -15.60
C GLU A 110 -0.13 -15.87 -14.37
N VAL A 111 -0.11 -16.49 -13.19
CA VAL A 111 0.44 -15.88 -11.97
C VAL A 111 1.96 -15.71 -12.08
N VAL A 112 2.65 -16.72 -12.66
CA VAL A 112 4.11 -16.64 -12.88
C VAL A 112 4.43 -15.54 -13.90
N ASN A 113 3.70 -15.49 -15.01
CA ASN A 113 3.86 -14.46 -16.05
C ASN A 113 3.58 -13.06 -15.49
N PHE A 114 2.51 -12.94 -14.70
CA PHE A 114 2.18 -11.70 -14.01
C PHE A 114 3.30 -11.23 -13.05
N LYS A 115 3.89 -12.14 -12.28
CA LYS A 115 5.04 -11.82 -11.40
C LYS A 115 6.26 -11.34 -12.18
N ARG A 116 6.49 -11.85 -13.40
CA ARG A 116 7.60 -11.44 -14.27
C ARG A 116 7.35 -10.07 -14.91
N SER A 117 6.16 -9.84 -15.42
CA SER A 117 5.78 -8.58 -16.09
C SER A 117 5.50 -7.43 -15.10
N HIS A 118 5.12 -7.78 -13.88
CA HIS A 118 4.91 -6.82 -12.79
C HIS A 118 5.94 -7.09 -11.67
N PRO A 119 7.22 -6.76 -11.89
CA PRO A 119 8.21 -6.83 -10.82
C PRO A 119 7.64 -6.02 -9.68
N LYS A 120 7.50 -6.64 -8.49
CA LYS A 120 6.82 -6.15 -7.28
C LYS A 120 6.78 -4.64 -7.29
N GLN A 121 5.60 -4.03 -7.57
CA GLN A 121 5.43 -2.60 -7.34
C GLN A 121 5.97 -2.37 -5.93
N GLN A 122 7.03 -1.59 -5.84
CA GLN A 122 7.75 -1.38 -4.57
C GLN A 122 6.67 -1.17 -3.53
N LYS A 123 6.57 -2.09 -2.57
CA LYS A 123 5.66 -1.98 -1.40
C LYS A 123 5.63 -0.51 -1.08
N ARG A 124 4.45 0.15 -1.06
CA ARG A 124 4.32 1.58 -0.69
C ARG A 124 5.42 1.85 0.29
N ARG A 125 6.44 2.65 -0.11
CA ARG A 125 7.68 2.79 0.65
C ARG A 125 7.26 3.07 2.07
N LYS A 126 7.49 2.09 2.96
CA LYS A 126 7.27 2.29 4.38
C LYS A 126 7.99 3.60 4.67
N LYS A 127 7.37 4.48 5.44
CA LYS A 127 7.97 5.76 5.75
C LYS A 127 9.23 5.50 6.56
N ASP A 128 10.37 5.33 5.88
CA ASP A 128 11.66 5.03 6.51
C ASP A 128 12.18 6.19 7.37
N PHE A 129 11.39 7.24 7.55
CA PHE A 129 11.69 8.41 8.37
C PHE A 129 10.78 8.54 9.62
N TYR A 130 9.84 7.63 9.83
CA TYR A 130 8.94 7.63 10.98
C TYR A 130 8.65 6.21 11.45
N HIS A 131 8.97 5.92 12.71
CA HIS A 131 8.72 4.64 13.36
C HIS A 131 7.40 4.71 14.14
N LYS A 132 6.36 4.07 13.57
CA LYS A 132 4.99 4.19 14.09
C LYS A 132 4.81 3.68 15.52
N ALA A 133 5.55 2.63 15.92
CA ALA A 133 5.40 2.04 17.24
C ALA A 133 5.93 2.94 18.36
N THR A 134 7.02 3.68 18.12
CA THR A 134 7.64 4.56 19.12
C THR A 134 7.31 6.03 18.93
N GLY A 135 6.72 6.43 17.79
CA GLY A 135 6.49 7.83 17.46
C GLY A 135 7.75 8.61 17.06
N LEU A 136 8.89 7.94 16.90
CA LEU A 136 10.17 8.58 16.64
C LEU A 136 10.45 8.79 15.16
N TYR A 137 11.29 9.79 14.86
CA TYR A 137 11.59 10.23 13.51
C TYR A 137 13.08 10.09 13.17
N LEU A 138 13.37 9.88 11.91
CA LEU A 138 14.74 9.96 11.38
C LEU A 138 15.30 11.37 11.64
N PHE A 139 16.54 11.45 12.09
CA PHE A 139 17.25 12.68 12.47
C PHE A 139 16.75 13.37 13.75
N GLN A 140 15.86 12.74 14.49
CA GLN A 140 15.41 13.28 15.78
C GLN A 140 16.52 13.20 16.84
N THR A 141 16.63 14.26 17.65
CA THR A 141 17.57 14.33 18.78
C THR A 141 17.08 13.46 19.93
N VAL A 142 18.00 12.69 20.47
CA VAL A 142 17.85 11.91 21.69
C VAL A 142 18.90 12.34 22.71
N LYS A 143 18.63 12.10 23.98
CA LYS A 143 19.52 12.47 25.09
C LYS A 143 19.63 11.34 26.08
N ASN A 144 20.84 11.06 26.53
CA ASN A 144 21.08 10.16 27.63
C ASN A 144 20.64 10.82 28.95
N LYS A 145 19.81 10.13 29.72
CA LYS A 145 19.29 10.67 30.99
C LYS A 145 20.30 10.72 32.11
N GLN A 146 21.36 9.93 32.02
CA GLN A 146 22.41 9.85 33.06
C GLN A 146 23.59 10.78 32.74
N THR A 147 24.13 10.65 31.52
CA THR A 147 25.33 11.39 31.09
C THR A 147 25.01 12.75 30.48
N PHE A 148 23.73 13.00 30.14
CA PHE A 148 23.26 14.16 29.39
C PHE A 148 23.82 14.27 27.96
N GLU A 149 24.55 13.27 27.50
CA GLU A 149 25.09 13.19 26.14
C GLU A 149 23.96 13.25 25.11
N LEU A 150 24.18 14.00 24.04
CA LEU A 150 23.25 14.03 22.91
C LEU A 150 23.57 12.94 21.90
N GLY A 151 22.52 12.44 21.28
CA GLY A 151 22.59 11.55 20.15
C GLY A 151 21.54 11.91 19.10
N ARG A 152 21.62 11.27 17.95
CA ARG A 152 20.69 11.50 16.84
C ARG A 152 20.36 10.20 16.12
N ILE A 153 19.08 10.00 15.78
CA ILE A 153 18.62 8.85 15.00
C ILE A 153 19.06 9.02 13.56
N MET A 154 20.14 8.37 13.15
CA MET A 154 20.74 8.55 11.82
C MET A 154 20.27 7.54 10.79
N LYS A 155 19.63 6.45 11.23
CA LYS A 155 19.01 5.45 10.39
C LYS A 155 17.75 4.92 11.07
N LEU A 156 16.69 4.79 10.29
CA LEU A 156 15.40 4.30 10.74
C LEU A 156 14.82 3.39 9.65
N SER A 157 14.72 2.11 9.94
CA SER A 157 14.08 1.12 9.07
C SER A 157 13.32 0.10 9.91
N ASN A 158 12.41 -0.68 9.30
CA ASN A 158 11.69 -1.70 10.04
C ASN A 158 12.64 -2.80 10.55
N GLY A 159 12.91 -2.78 11.84
CA GLY A 159 13.73 -3.76 12.55
C GLY A 159 15.23 -3.48 12.57
N SER A 160 15.70 -2.32 12.06
CA SER A 160 17.09 -1.89 12.25
C SER A 160 17.20 -0.38 12.11
N GLY A 161 17.71 0.29 13.11
CA GLY A 161 18.00 1.72 13.11
C GLY A 161 19.31 1.96 13.84
N GLU A 162 19.85 3.16 13.69
CA GLU A 162 21.11 3.56 14.33
C GLU A 162 20.95 4.93 14.97
N VAL A 163 21.42 5.04 16.18
CA VAL A 163 21.58 6.29 16.92
C VAL A 163 23.07 6.60 17.01
N TRP A 164 23.48 7.75 16.55
CA TRP A 164 24.87 8.21 16.67
C TRP A 164 24.95 9.21 17.81
N THR A 165 25.94 9.03 18.69
CA THR A 165 26.14 9.89 19.85
C THR A 165 27.22 10.97 19.59
N GLU A 166 27.30 11.97 20.44
CA GLU A 166 28.35 13.01 20.36
C GLU A 166 29.76 12.43 20.58
N SER A 167 29.88 11.39 21.40
CA SER A 167 31.14 10.66 21.60
C SER A 167 31.58 9.84 20.41
N GLY A 168 30.71 9.67 19.38
CA GLY A 168 30.96 8.86 18.18
C GLY A 168 30.53 7.41 18.32
N GLU A 169 29.88 7.02 19.41
CA GLU A 169 29.29 5.68 19.55
C GLU A 169 28.09 5.52 18.63
N ILE A 170 27.91 4.30 18.11
CA ILE A 170 26.74 3.92 17.30
C ILE A 170 25.94 2.87 18.06
N ILE A 171 24.73 3.27 18.50
CA ILE A 171 23.81 2.42 19.25
C ILE A 171 22.73 1.90 18.32
N VAL A 172 22.34 0.63 18.46
CA VAL A 172 21.19 0.06 17.74
C VAL A 172 19.90 0.72 18.24
N PHE A 173 19.06 1.18 17.32
CA PHE A 173 17.83 1.92 17.63
C PHE A 173 16.93 1.19 18.64
N ASP A 174 16.75 -0.12 18.50
CA ASP A 174 15.90 -0.92 19.39
C ASP A 174 16.50 -1.06 20.81
N GLN A 175 17.79 -0.85 20.95
CA GLN A 175 18.50 -0.87 22.25
C GLN A 175 18.69 0.53 22.86
N MET A 176 18.24 1.57 22.17
CA MET A 176 18.42 2.97 22.57
C MET A 176 18.01 3.22 24.04
N GLN A 177 16.86 2.68 24.45
CA GLN A 177 16.36 2.84 25.82
C GLN A 177 17.18 2.07 26.86
N GLN A 178 17.78 0.93 26.49
CA GLN A 178 18.69 0.18 27.37
C GLN A 178 19.97 0.95 27.63
N HIS A 179 20.42 1.76 26.67
CA HIS A 179 21.53 2.70 26.79
C HIS A 179 21.10 4.06 27.39
N ASN A 180 19.92 4.15 28.01
CA ASN A 180 19.37 5.35 28.64
C ASN A 180 19.17 6.56 27.70
N PHE A 181 19.12 6.37 26.37
CA PHE A 181 18.78 7.43 25.43
C PHE A 181 17.28 7.53 25.19
N PHE A 182 16.74 8.73 25.28
CA PHE A 182 15.32 9.03 25.07
C PHE A 182 15.18 10.26 24.18
N ALA A 183 14.05 10.36 23.47
CA ALA A 183 13.75 11.55 22.68
C ALA A 183 13.72 12.79 23.55
N VAL A 184 14.35 13.87 23.08
CA VAL A 184 14.31 15.18 23.76
C VAL A 184 12.92 15.78 23.70
N GLU A 185 12.21 15.56 22.57
CA GLU A 185 10.86 16.07 22.33
C GLU A 185 10.01 15.00 21.64
N ASN A 186 8.71 14.97 21.96
CA ASN A 186 7.74 14.15 21.25
C ASN A 186 6.90 15.06 20.34
N PHE A 187 6.92 14.81 19.04
CA PHE A 187 6.17 15.61 18.08
C PHE A 187 4.71 15.16 18.00
N LEU A 188 3.78 16.11 18.13
CA LEU A 188 2.35 15.85 18.06
C LEU A 188 1.90 15.60 16.61
N GLU A 189 0.92 14.72 16.43
CA GLU A 189 0.29 14.54 15.13
C GLU A 189 -0.48 15.79 14.71
N LYS A 190 -0.32 16.16 13.43
CA LYS A 190 -1.06 17.27 12.80
C LYS A 190 -2.01 16.72 11.74
N SER A 191 -3.08 17.44 11.49
CA SER A 191 -4.04 17.11 10.42
C SER A 191 -3.36 17.10 9.05
N TYR A 192 -3.87 16.25 8.14
CA TYR A 192 -3.35 16.19 6.79
C TYR A 192 -3.71 17.44 6.00
N ILE A 193 -2.72 18.05 5.36
CA ILE A 193 -2.88 19.21 4.49
C ILE A 193 -3.31 18.71 3.10
N THR A 194 -4.49 19.10 2.66
CA THR A 194 -5.09 18.64 1.39
C THR A 194 -4.53 19.34 0.16
N LYS A 195 -3.84 20.47 0.31
CA LYS A 195 -3.18 21.20 -0.79
C LYS A 195 -2.32 20.28 -1.65
N ARG A 196 -2.36 20.45 -2.95
CA ARG A 196 -1.63 19.63 -3.93
C ARG A 196 -0.15 20.00 -3.97
N GLY A 197 0.66 19.04 -4.42
CA GLY A 197 2.11 19.23 -4.57
C GLY A 197 2.90 19.13 -3.25
N TYR A 198 4.18 19.38 -3.40
CA TYR A 198 5.18 19.47 -2.34
C TYR A 198 6.20 20.54 -2.70
N VAL A 199 6.70 21.23 -1.69
CA VAL A 199 7.94 21.99 -1.77
C VAL A 199 9.06 21.01 -1.48
N ILE A 200 10.11 21.01 -2.31
CA ILE A 200 11.18 20.01 -2.23
C ILE A 200 12.50 20.72 -1.96
N PHE A 201 13.15 20.29 -0.90
CA PHE A 201 14.50 20.73 -0.52
C PHE A 201 15.48 19.57 -0.67
N ARG A 202 16.74 19.90 -1.02
CA ARG A 202 17.83 18.93 -1.12
C ARG A 202 19.04 19.46 -0.38
N PHE A 203 19.34 18.85 0.76
CA PHE A 203 20.47 19.19 1.59
C PHE A 203 21.64 18.22 1.37
N PRO A 204 22.90 18.65 1.43
CA PRO A 204 24.03 17.73 1.49
C PRO A 204 23.95 16.87 2.75
N ILE A 205 24.55 15.67 2.73
CA ILE A 205 24.59 14.83 3.94
C ILE A 205 25.58 15.48 4.93
N PRO A 206 25.09 15.83 6.14
CA PRO A 206 25.97 16.35 7.18
C PRO A 206 26.94 15.28 7.68
N LYS A 207 28.19 15.67 7.90
CA LYS A 207 29.24 14.81 8.46
C LYS A 207 29.12 14.66 10.00
N HIS A 208 28.51 15.63 10.68
CA HIS A 208 28.39 15.68 12.14
C HIS A 208 26.93 15.74 12.57
N ILE A 209 26.60 15.11 13.70
CA ILE A 209 25.25 15.09 14.27
C ILE A 209 24.76 16.46 14.74
N ALA A 210 25.69 17.40 14.98
CA ALA A 210 25.40 18.79 15.37
C ALA A 210 25.08 19.72 14.19
N SER A 211 25.00 19.21 12.94
CA SER A 211 24.72 20.05 11.77
C SER A 211 23.37 20.77 11.89
N PRO A 212 23.29 22.07 11.50
CA PRO A 212 22.07 22.89 11.58
C PRO A 212 20.93 22.39 10.66
N ILE A 213 21.23 21.51 9.72
CA ILE A 213 20.21 20.86 8.85
C ILE A 213 19.26 19.99 9.70
N PHE A 214 19.76 19.34 10.73
CA PHE A 214 18.95 18.44 11.54
C PHE A 214 17.92 19.17 12.43
N PRO A 215 18.27 20.20 13.20
CA PRO A 215 17.28 21.02 13.94
C PRO A 215 16.23 21.63 12.99
N LEU A 216 16.61 22.03 11.77
CA LEU A 216 15.68 22.52 10.77
C LEU A 216 14.67 21.41 10.36
N ILE A 217 15.12 20.18 10.16
CA ILE A 217 14.22 19.04 9.86
C ILE A 217 13.30 18.76 11.07
N GLU A 218 13.81 18.83 12.30
CA GLU A 218 13.00 18.66 13.51
C GLU A 218 11.92 19.74 13.64
N LEU A 219 12.23 20.97 13.27
CA LEU A 219 11.25 22.06 13.22
C LEU A 219 10.09 21.71 12.28
N PHE A 220 10.38 21.13 11.11
CA PHE A 220 9.34 20.65 10.21
C PHE A 220 8.54 19.48 10.81
N TYR A 221 9.15 18.57 11.56
CA TYR A 221 8.42 17.52 12.26
C TYR A 221 7.46 18.10 13.29
N ARG A 222 7.90 19.09 14.06
CA ARG A 222 7.09 19.80 15.06
C ARG A 222 5.92 20.55 14.41
N ALA A 223 6.19 21.29 13.34
CA ALA A 223 5.19 22.12 12.67
C ALA A 223 4.14 21.30 11.90
N LEU A 224 4.53 20.16 11.28
CA LEU A 224 3.73 19.51 10.23
C LEU A 224 3.44 18.03 10.47
N SER A 225 4.22 17.34 11.30
CA SER A 225 4.21 15.90 11.54
C SER A 225 4.45 15.03 10.29
N TYR A 226 4.55 13.70 10.48
CA TYR A 226 4.83 12.72 9.44
C TYR A 226 3.80 12.63 8.30
N ARG A 227 2.60 13.20 8.49
CA ARG A 227 1.53 13.16 7.47
C ARG A 227 1.78 14.15 6.33
N ASN A 228 2.42 15.26 6.64
CA ASN A 228 2.56 16.40 5.73
C ASN A 228 3.96 16.56 5.16
N ILE A 229 4.89 15.68 5.56
CA ILE A 229 6.28 15.71 5.09
C ILE A 229 6.73 14.31 4.66
N ARG A 230 7.82 14.28 3.90
CA ARG A 230 8.59 13.08 3.60
C ARG A 230 10.06 13.42 3.70
N VAL A 231 10.82 12.58 4.38
CA VAL A 231 12.27 12.69 4.45
C VAL A 231 12.87 11.43 3.86
N THR A 232 13.83 11.60 2.96
CA THR A 232 14.53 10.48 2.32
C THR A 232 16.02 10.75 2.39
N LYS A 233 16.76 9.87 3.07
CA LYS A 233 18.22 9.86 3.05
C LYS A 233 18.70 9.10 1.81
N ARG A 234 19.50 9.74 0.98
CA ARG A 234 20.21 9.15 -0.17
C ARG A 234 21.70 9.09 0.14
N GLU A 235 22.49 8.49 -0.74
CA GLU A 235 23.94 8.40 -0.55
C GLU A 235 24.64 9.77 -0.43
N GLN A 236 24.19 10.74 -1.21
CA GLN A 236 24.84 12.06 -1.30
C GLN A 236 24.02 13.22 -0.75
N HIS A 237 22.73 13.01 -0.44
CA HIS A 237 21.86 14.09 0.01
C HIS A 237 20.67 13.61 0.85
N ILE A 238 20.13 14.54 1.61
CA ILE A 238 18.83 14.40 2.28
C ILE A 238 17.81 15.17 1.46
N GLN A 239 16.72 14.50 1.03
CA GLN A 239 15.58 15.13 0.39
C GLN A 239 14.45 15.28 1.39
N LEU A 240 14.00 16.52 1.58
CA LEU A 240 12.84 16.88 2.38
C LEU A 240 11.73 17.38 1.45
N GLU A 241 10.58 16.73 1.49
CA GLU A 241 9.37 17.10 0.77
C GLU A 241 8.32 17.57 1.77
N VAL A 242 7.84 18.79 1.63
CA VAL A 242 6.93 19.47 2.56
C VAL A 242 5.65 19.87 1.85
N LYS A 243 4.50 19.62 2.47
CA LYS A 243 3.23 20.14 1.96
C LYS A 243 3.19 21.66 2.00
N PRO A 244 2.55 22.33 1.01
CA PRO A 244 2.37 23.79 1.04
C PRO A 244 1.69 24.23 2.32
N CYS A 245 2.34 25.14 3.05
CA CYS A 245 1.90 25.57 4.38
C CYS A 245 2.51 26.89 4.79
N PHE A 246 1.98 27.46 5.84
CA PHE A 246 2.54 28.60 6.52
C PHE A 246 3.12 28.16 7.87
N ILE A 247 4.38 28.51 8.15
CA ILE A 247 5.11 28.16 9.36
C ILE A 247 5.39 29.45 10.14
N LYS A 248 4.66 29.64 11.23
CA LYS A 248 4.78 30.84 12.08
C LYS A 248 6.11 30.89 12.85
N GLU A 249 6.64 29.73 13.21
CA GLU A 249 7.87 29.59 13.98
C GLU A 249 9.12 30.05 13.19
N LEU A 250 9.06 30.04 11.85
CA LEU A 250 10.14 30.49 10.97
C LEU A 250 9.88 31.94 10.53
N ASN A 251 10.33 32.90 11.31
CA ASN A 251 10.35 34.31 10.92
C ASN A 251 11.77 34.83 10.74
N GLU A 252 11.92 35.95 10.02
CA GLU A 252 13.23 36.49 9.64
C GLU A 252 14.03 37.02 10.84
N ASP A 253 13.35 37.49 11.88
CA ASP A 253 14.00 38.03 13.06
C ASP A 253 14.65 36.96 13.94
N SER A 254 13.99 35.79 14.06
CA SER A 254 14.45 34.72 14.94
C SER A 254 15.19 33.60 14.24
N HIS A 255 14.97 33.40 12.93
CA HIS A 255 15.50 32.26 12.17
C HIS A 255 16.07 32.67 10.79
N PRO A 256 16.86 33.73 10.68
CA PRO A 256 17.38 34.22 9.39
C PRO A 256 18.29 33.16 8.71
N TYR A 257 19.05 32.41 9.50
CA TYR A 257 19.96 31.39 9.00
C TYR A 257 19.18 30.21 8.38
N GLU A 258 18.16 29.69 9.06
CA GLU A 258 17.32 28.59 8.61
C GLU A 258 16.57 28.96 7.33
N ILE A 259 16.04 30.17 7.24
CA ILE A 259 15.35 30.67 6.06
C ILE A 259 16.30 30.75 4.86
N ASN A 260 17.52 31.29 5.07
CA ASN A 260 18.54 31.34 4.03
C ASN A 260 18.96 29.92 3.58
N LEU A 261 19.10 28.99 4.53
CA LEU A 261 19.39 27.58 4.24
C LEU A 261 18.30 26.94 3.37
N LEU A 262 17.03 27.21 3.68
CA LEU A 262 15.90 26.74 2.85
C LEU A 262 15.92 27.35 1.45
N GLN A 263 16.13 28.66 1.33
CA GLN A 263 16.19 29.34 0.03
C GLN A 263 17.34 28.84 -0.83
N LYS A 264 18.49 28.53 -0.23
CA LYS A 264 19.66 27.98 -0.94
C LYS A 264 19.45 26.54 -1.43
N HIS A 265 18.65 25.74 -0.73
CA HIS A 265 18.50 24.30 -0.98
C HIS A 265 17.15 23.89 -1.55
N ILE A 266 16.31 24.86 -1.95
CA ILE A 266 15.06 24.57 -2.63
C ILE A 266 15.32 24.03 -4.04
N ILE A 267 14.60 22.95 -4.40
CA ILE A 267 14.61 22.33 -5.72
C ILE A 267 13.30 22.58 -6.46
N LYS A 268 12.18 22.61 -5.71
CA LYS A 268 10.85 22.76 -6.28
C LYS A 268 9.93 23.51 -5.34
N GLY A 269 9.10 24.38 -5.89
CA GLY A 269 8.23 25.27 -5.14
C GLY A 269 8.90 26.59 -4.78
N SER A 270 8.34 27.34 -3.86
CA SER A 270 8.84 28.64 -3.42
C SER A 270 8.86 28.79 -1.91
N VAL A 271 9.80 29.60 -1.43
CA VAL A 271 9.97 30.01 -0.02
C VAL A 271 9.75 31.51 0.05
N ILE A 272 8.62 31.94 0.58
CA ILE A 272 8.20 33.34 0.60
C ILE A 272 8.21 33.85 2.05
N LYS A 273 9.02 34.85 2.31
CA LYS A 273 9.09 35.52 3.60
C LYS A 273 7.82 36.35 3.82
N ARG A 274 7.26 36.27 5.02
CA ARG A 274 6.16 37.10 5.50
C ARG A 274 6.55 37.74 6.82
N HIS A 275 5.91 38.81 7.20
CA HIS A 275 6.20 39.55 8.45
C HIS A 275 6.02 38.69 9.72
N ASN A 276 5.20 37.65 9.66
CA ASN A 276 4.86 36.80 10.79
C ASN A 276 5.18 35.32 10.59
N GLY A 277 6.07 34.99 9.63
CA GLY A 277 6.46 33.62 9.37
C GLY A 277 6.89 33.35 7.94
N LEU A 278 6.97 32.07 7.58
CA LEU A 278 7.43 31.60 6.28
C LEU A 278 6.30 30.90 5.53
N LEU A 279 6.02 31.33 4.31
CA LEU A 279 5.07 30.66 3.41
C LEU A 279 5.82 29.73 2.47
N LEU A 280 5.43 28.46 2.44
CA LEU A 280 5.91 27.46 1.51
C LEU A 280 4.82 27.15 0.49
N GLU A 281 5.08 27.38 -0.78
CA GLU A 281 4.15 27.12 -1.88
C GLU A 281 4.73 26.11 -2.87
N SER A 282 3.89 25.19 -3.37
CA SER A 282 4.30 24.28 -4.44
C SER A 282 4.00 24.87 -5.81
N ASP A 283 4.69 24.38 -6.85
CA ASP A 283 4.43 24.74 -8.26
C ASP A 283 3.11 24.15 -8.78
N MET A 284 2.26 23.62 -7.90
CA MET A 284 1.03 22.94 -8.26
C MET A 284 -0.18 23.76 -7.86
N GLU A 285 -0.89 24.26 -8.85
CA GLU A 285 -2.18 24.91 -8.68
C GLU A 285 -3.33 23.96 -9.04
N VAL A 286 -4.51 24.20 -8.47
CA VAL A 286 -5.70 23.42 -8.76
C VAL A 286 -6.48 24.12 -9.87
N LEU A 287 -6.57 23.44 -11.02
CA LEU A 287 -7.47 23.84 -12.10
C LEU A 287 -8.77 23.02 -12.02
N THR A 288 -9.90 23.70 -11.85
CA THR A 288 -11.22 23.06 -11.86
C THR A 288 -11.91 23.33 -13.19
N ILE A 289 -12.30 22.26 -13.88
CA ILE A 289 -12.95 22.35 -15.19
C ILE A 289 -14.28 21.58 -15.13
N ASN A 290 -15.35 22.20 -15.62
CA ASN A 290 -16.63 21.53 -15.80
C ASN A 290 -16.64 20.82 -17.16
N LEU A 291 -16.84 19.51 -17.16
CA LEU A 291 -16.89 18.68 -18.36
C LEU A 291 -18.24 17.99 -18.47
N SER A 292 -18.74 17.82 -19.70
CA SER A 292 -19.88 16.93 -19.94
C SER A 292 -19.56 15.50 -19.52
N SER A 293 -20.59 14.75 -19.10
CA SER A 293 -20.42 13.35 -18.69
C SER A 293 -19.83 12.47 -19.80
N SER A 294 -20.20 12.74 -21.06
CA SER A 294 -19.69 12.04 -22.24
C SER A 294 -18.17 12.27 -22.42
N LEU A 295 -17.74 13.53 -22.36
CA LEU A 295 -16.32 13.89 -22.48
C LEU A 295 -15.49 13.32 -21.32
N LYS A 296 -16.00 13.38 -20.08
CA LYS A 296 -15.35 12.81 -18.91
C LYS A 296 -15.15 11.30 -19.05
N ASN A 297 -16.16 10.57 -19.57
CA ASN A 297 -16.06 9.13 -19.78
C ASN A 297 -15.03 8.81 -20.87
N ARG A 298 -15.04 9.55 -21.98
CA ARG A 298 -14.06 9.39 -23.07
C ARG A 298 -12.62 9.63 -22.57
N LEU A 299 -12.38 10.66 -21.76
CA LEU A 299 -11.07 10.92 -21.16
C LEU A 299 -10.64 9.82 -20.21
N LYS A 300 -11.57 9.22 -19.44
CA LYS A 300 -11.26 8.04 -18.60
C LYS A 300 -10.83 6.82 -19.42
N GLU A 301 -11.51 6.56 -20.53
CA GLU A 301 -11.13 5.45 -21.42
C GLU A 301 -9.78 5.67 -22.06
N LEU A 302 -9.52 6.86 -22.60
CA LEU A 302 -8.23 7.21 -23.18
C LEU A 302 -7.08 7.15 -22.17
N ALA A 303 -7.30 7.63 -20.95
CA ALA A 303 -6.34 7.51 -19.86
C ALA A 303 -6.05 6.02 -19.53
N LYS A 304 -7.10 5.19 -19.51
CA LYS A 304 -6.98 3.76 -19.27
C LYS A 304 -6.16 3.03 -20.35
N HIS A 305 -6.28 3.43 -21.61
CA HIS A 305 -5.49 2.88 -22.71
C HIS A 305 -3.99 3.23 -22.60
N GLN A 306 -3.63 4.28 -21.89
CA GLN A 306 -2.24 4.69 -21.65
C GLN A 306 -1.72 4.36 -20.24
N ASP A 307 -2.46 3.54 -19.48
CA ASP A 307 -2.15 3.20 -18.08
C ASP A 307 -1.96 4.42 -17.16
N LEU A 308 -2.63 5.52 -17.47
CA LEU A 308 -2.60 6.77 -16.70
C LEU A 308 -3.91 6.97 -15.93
N THR A 309 -3.83 7.73 -14.83
CA THR A 309 -5.04 8.32 -14.22
C THR A 309 -5.63 9.38 -15.15
N MET A 310 -6.93 9.64 -15.06
CA MET A 310 -7.55 10.71 -15.84
C MET A 310 -6.88 12.07 -15.61
N GLU A 311 -6.46 12.37 -14.37
CA GLU A 311 -5.74 13.60 -14.03
C GLU A 311 -4.38 13.69 -14.74
N GLU A 312 -3.59 12.61 -14.72
CA GLU A 312 -2.29 12.54 -15.40
C GLU A 312 -2.44 12.67 -16.93
N TYR A 313 -3.43 12.01 -17.50
CA TYR A 313 -3.72 12.07 -18.92
C TYR A 313 -4.12 13.48 -19.36
N VAL A 314 -5.06 14.14 -18.64
CA VAL A 314 -5.48 15.50 -18.94
C VAL A 314 -4.30 16.47 -18.78
N ARG A 315 -3.49 16.33 -17.74
CA ARG A 315 -2.29 17.16 -17.56
C ARG A 315 -1.33 17.03 -18.74
N LYS A 316 -1.07 15.79 -19.19
CA LYS A 316 -0.22 15.52 -20.37
C LYS A 316 -0.78 16.18 -21.62
N LEU A 317 -2.09 16.10 -21.87
CA LEU A 317 -2.73 16.76 -23.00
C LEU A 317 -2.57 18.29 -22.95
N ILE A 318 -2.79 18.90 -21.78
CA ILE A 318 -2.64 20.34 -21.59
C ILE A 318 -1.20 20.77 -21.83
N GLN A 319 -0.20 20.01 -21.30
CA GLN A 319 1.21 20.28 -21.50
C GLN A 319 1.61 20.19 -22.97
N MET A 320 1.16 19.15 -23.68
CA MET A 320 1.42 18.99 -25.12
C MET A 320 0.87 20.18 -25.91
N LYS A 321 -0.37 20.59 -25.65
CA LYS A 321 -0.97 21.74 -26.34
C LYS A 321 -0.34 23.07 -25.98
N ALA A 322 0.06 23.27 -24.74
CA ALA A 322 0.76 24.49 -24.33
C ALA A 322 2.15 24.59 -24.97
N SER A 323 2.83 23.47 -25.23
CA SER A 323 4.14 23.45 -25.90
C SER A 323 4.07 23.66 -27.44
N GLU A 324 2.93 23.38 -28.08
CA GLU A 324 2.72 23.60 -29.52
C GLU A 324 2.60 25.08 -29.88
N HIS A 325 2.38 25.96 -28.88
CA HIS A 325 2.19 27.42 -29.06
C HIS A 325 3.36 28.26 -28.54
N GLN A 326 4.48 27.63 -28.18
CA GLN A 326 5.78 28.29 -27.90
C GLN A 326 6.71 28.15 -29.09
#